data_401a351d4ffff454fad5766e87a1fefd
#
_entry.id   401a351d4ffff454fad5766e87a1fefd
#
_cell.length_a   1.000
_cell.length_b   1.000
_cell.length_c   1.000
_cell.angle_alpha   90.00
_cell.angle_beta   90.00
_cell.angle_gamma   90.00
#
_symmetry.space_group_name_H-M   'P 1'
#
loop_
_entity.id
_entity.type
_entity.pdbx_description
1 polymer ?
#
loop_
_entity_poly.entity_id
_entity_poly.type
_entity_poly.pdbx_seq_one_letter_code
_entity_poly.pdbx_strand_id
1 'polypeptide(L)'
;MKPAGNETCLTDFCIAVPPQIFKEGFSIMFSDARGTFLKATTDTQVELKAGVITNAPELTFTALENTTSDIEEVEGNMLGIVWDKPVLVSGWCSAYGRVHRLNDGRLMISYSNTWHAYARFSKDNGATWTEAKVVVPAYKKDSLSHRMDNPEFAQLSANNPHYPGRIIYAVNERVKDTKVANKDKTVYPYHISISMSDNNGTTWSKLKRLYSSNNVSGCYEPFVLELPDGTVQIYFADETPYASDKITYQNISVIESKDGGDTWGEKRVVCYTFTKRDGMPTATVYNGNIYVAIEANEGDYQFFPQIVYNSVTDNWSRQVGAPSPYRFDPFQKSLKSAAIYSGAPYLIQTENYFVMSYQTTDGAPQSTHDERYKHTAMEVQICPKSELVKNKFSTMRGVTRPFVIDQTKACAKWNSLCPLGGDEILAVYGSGGKDHEGDTGYLYVVRGRIVNTLFDFK
;
A
#
# COMPACT_ATOMS: atom_id res chain seq x y z
N MET A 1 -22.39 20.00 10.90
CA MET A 1 -23.09 20.96 11.80
C MET A 1 -24.46 21.25 11.20
N LYS A 2 -25.55 21.20 11.98
CA LYS A 2 -26.87 21.63 11.55
C LYS A 2 -26.97 23.14 11.75
N PRO A 3 -27.24 23.95 10.74
CA PRO A 3 -27.69 25.31 11.00
C PRO A 3 -29.12 25.22 11.56
N ALA A 4 -29.33 25.69 12.75
CA ALA A 4 -30.64 25.91 13.29
C ALA A 4 -31.06 27.33 12.92
N GLY A 5 -32.04 27.46 12.03
CA GLY A 5 -32.63 28.73 11.69
C GLY A 5 -31.73 29.64 10.80
N ASN A 6 -32.32 30.75 10.35
CA ASN A 6 -31.73 31.76 9.47
C ASN A 6 -30.47 32.51 10.03
N GLU A 7 -29.53 31.83 10.67
CA GLU A 7 -28.27 32.41 11.10
C GLU A 7 -27.19 32.18 10.05
N THR A 8 -26.60 33.25 9.57
CA THR A 8 -25.39 33.26 8.76
C THR A 8 -24.23 32.79 9.63
N CYS A 9 -23.82 31.51 9.47
CA CYS A 9 -22.56 31.03 10.07
C CYS A 9 -21.41 31.43 9.14
N LEU A 10 -20.56 32.33 9.61
CA LEU A 10 -19.26 32.56 9.01
C LEU A 10 -18.36 31.35 9.34
N THR A 11 -17.90 30.65 8.32
CA THR A 11 -16.97 29.52 8.47
C THR A 11 -15.81 29.73 7.51
N ASP A 12 -14.61 29.78 8.06
CA ASP A 12 -13.40 29.85 7.26
C ASP A 12 -13.04 28.44 6.74
N PHE A 13 -12.81 28.33 5.43
CA PHE A 13 -12.31 27.13 4.79
C PHE A 13 -10.91 27.38 4.27
N CYS A 14 -9.99 26.47 4.60
CA CYS A 14 -8.66 26.47 4.01
C CYS A 14 -8.56 25.36 2.97
N ILE A 15 -8.32 25.72 1.71
CA ILE A 15 -8.11 24.78 0.62
C ILE A 15 -6.65 24.89 0.19
N ALA A 16 -5.91 23.77 0.25
CA ALA A 16 -4.56 23.70 -0.26
C ALA A 16 -4.61 23.44 -1.78
N VAL A 17 -4.15 24.39 -2.57
CA VAL A 17 -4.08 24.29 -4.03
C VAL A 17 -2.64 24.54 -4.46
N PRO A 18 -2.11 23.78 -5.45
CA PRO A 18 -0.79 24.08 -6.00
C PRO A 18 -0.68 25.52 -6.52
N PRO A 19 0.49 26.15 -6.50
CA PRO A 19 0.69 27.48 -7.06
C PRO A 19 0.31 27.48 -8.54
N GLN A 20 -0.64 28.34 -8.91
CA GLN A 20 -1.12 28.47 -10.29
C GLN A 20 -1.88 29.77 -10.51
N ILE A 21 -2.09 30.11 -11.78
CA ILE A 21 -2.89 31.26 -12.21
C ILE A 21 -4.17 30.74 -12.85
N PHE A 22 -5.30 31.06 -12.25
CA PHE A 22 -6.62 30.86 -12.83
C PHE A 22 -6.98 32.11 -13.62
N LYS A 23 -6.75 32.10 -14.93
CA LYS A 23 -6.93 33.28 -15.79
C LYS A 23 -8.40 33.73 -15.91
N GLU A 24 -9.31 32.75 -15.87
CA GLU A 24 -10.75 32.94 -16.03
C GLU A 24 -11.52 32.73 -14.72
N GLY A 25 -10.81 32.81 -13.58
CA GLY A 25 -11.39 32.52 -12.29
C GLY A 25 -11.52 31.02 -11.98
N PHE A 26 -12.31 30.68 -10.97
CA PHE A 26 -12.60 29.30 -10.57
C PHE A 26 -13.94 29.18 -9.86
N SER A 27 -14.46 27.98 -9.76
CA SER A 27 -15.66 27.68 -8.97
C SER A 27 -15.28 26.79 -7.78
N ILE A 28 -15.91 27.05 -6.64
CA ILE A 28 -15.89 26.17 -5.48
C ILE A 28 -17.30 25.62 -5.28
N MET A 29 -17.41 24.32 -5.12
CA MET A 29 -18.67 23.66 -4.83
C MET A 29 -18.55 22.83 -3.55
N PHE A 30 -19.53 22.97 -2.66
CA PHE A 30 -19.69 22.17 -1.46
C PHE A 30 -20.93 21.31 -1.59
N SER A 31 -20.86 20.06 -1.17
CA SER A 31 -22.01 19.17 -1.07
C SER A 31 -22.19 18.67 0.36
N ASP A 32 -23.45 18.49 0.78
CA ASP A 32 -23.76 17.77 2.01
C ASP A 32 -24.13 16.30 1.73
N ALA A 33 -24.28 15.52 2.77
CA ALA A 33 -24.65 14.11 2.66
C ALA A 33 -26.05 13.85 2.06
N ARG A 34 -26.83 14.89 1.80
CA ARG A 34 -28.17 14.83 1.20
C ARG A 34 -28.17 15.24 -0.27
N GLY A 35 -27.00 15.59 -0.82
CA GLY A 35 -26.91 16.05 -2.20
C GLY A 35 -27.30 17.52 -2.40
N THR A 36 -27.33 18.31 -1.32
CA THR A 36 -27.49 19.77 -1.45
C THR A 36 -26.16 20.37 -1.86
N PHE A 37 -26.15 21.18 -2.91
CA PHE A 37 -24.95 21.83 -3.40
C PHE A 37 -24.98 23.33 -3.15
N LEU A 38 -23.84 23.87 -2.74
CA LEU A 38 -23.57 25.28 -2.69
C LEU A 38 -22.43 25.58 -3.66
N LYS A 39 -22.64 26.45 -4.64
CA LYS A 39 -21.63 26.84 -5.62
C LYS A 39 -21.31 28.32 -5.46
N ALA A 40 -20.02 28.66 -5.43
CA ALA A 40 -19.55 30.00 -5.61
C ALA A 40 -18.54 30.07 -6.75
N THR A 41 -18.68 31.04 -7.62
CA THR A 41 -17.84 31.22 -8.80
C THR A 41 -17.22 32.61 -8.78
N THR A 42 -15.95 32.72 -9.15
CA THR A 42 -15.31 33.98 -9.51
C THR A 42 -14.86 33.89 -10.96
N ASP A 43 -15.11 34.94 -11.72
CA ASP A 43 -14.72 35.11 -13.12
C ASP A 43 -13.47 36.00 -13.27
N THR A 44 -12.92 36.47 -12.15
CA THR A 44 -11.71 37.27 -12.13
C THR A 44 -10.45 36.40 -11.99
N GLN A 45 -9.37 36.84 -12.63
CA GLN A 45 -8.09 36.15 -12.53
C GLN A 45 -7.63 36.05 -11.06
N VAL A 46 -7.27 34.86 -10.63
CA VAL A 46 -6.70 34.60 -9.31
C VAL A 46 -5.32 33.95 -9.45
N GLU A 47 -4.31 34.56 -8.80
CA GLU A 47 -2.96 34.01 -8.74
C GLU A 47 -2.71 33.43 -7.35
N LEU A 48 -2.41 32.12 -7.28
CA LEU A 48 -1.99 31.43 -6.05
C LEU A 48 -0.48 31.25 -6.04
N LYS A 49 0.18 31.78 -5.02
CA LYS A 49 1.65 31.71 -4.85
C LYS A 49 2.04 30.65 -3.83
N ALA A 50 3.18 30.00 -4.05
CA ALA A 50 3.71 29.02 -3.12
C ALA A 50 3.98 29.65 -1.73
N GLY A 51 3.50 29.02 -0.66
CA GLY A 51 3.71 29.46 0.72
C GLY A 51 2.93 30.71 1.12
N VAL A 52 2.00 31.17 0.31
CA VAL A 52 1.15 32.34 0.60
C VAL A 52 -0.28 31.90 0.85
N ILE A 53 -0.87 32.36 1.95
CA ILE A 53 -2.32 32.26 2.17
C ILE A 53 -2.97 33.37 1.38
N THR A 54 -3.73 33.03 0.33
CA THR A 54 -4.54 33.98 -0.40
C THR A 54 -5.94 33.97 0.19
N ASN A 55 -6.36 35.08 0.77
CA ASN A 55 -7.73 35.24 1.22
C ASN A 55 -8.62 35.46 -0.01
N ALA A 56 -9.55 34.55 -0.23
CA ALA A 56 -10.61 34.80 -1.21
C ALA A 56 -11.51 35.93 -0.69
N PRO A 57 -12.07 36.79 -1.57
CA PRO A 57 -13.13 37.71 -1.19
C PRO A 57 -14.32 36.90 -0.62
N GLU A 58 -15.16 37.56 0.16
CA GLU A 58 -16.39 36.95 0.67
C GLU A 58 -17.18 36.33 -0.50
N LEU A 59 -17.34 34.98 -0.43
CA LEU A 59 -18.04 34.25 -1.47
C LEU A 59 -19.49 34.08 -1.07
N THR A 60 -20.40 34.59 -1.89
CA THR A 60 -21.83 34.32 -1.72
C THR A 60 -22.16 32.99 -2.39
N PHE A 61 -22.59 32.01 -1.59
CA PHE A 61 -23.00 30.72 -2.09
C PHE A 61 -24.49 30.74 -2.44
N THR A 62 -24.80 30.30 -3.63
CA THR A 62 -26.18 30.05 -4.04
C THR A 62 -26.51 28.58 -3.86
N ALA A 63 -27.59 28.28 -3.15
CA ALA A 63 -28.11 26.91 -3.11
C ALA A 63 -28.58 26.53 -4.52
N LEU A 64 -28.02 25.48 -5.09
CA LEU A 64 -28.52 24.89 -6.32
C LEU A 64 -29.71 24.02 -5.93
N GLU A 65 -30.93 24.45 -6.25
CA GLU A 65 -32.07 23.56 -6.22
C GLU A 65 -31.86 22.45 -7.25
N ASN A 66 -32.24 21.21 -6.89
CA ASN A 66 -32.09 20.00 -7.70
C ASN A 66 -32.76 20.11 -9.08
N THR A 67 -32.21 20.86 -10.00
CA THR A 67 -32.57 20.83 -11.41
C THR A 67 -31.42 20.15 -12.15
N THR A 68 -31.68 18.95 -12.65
CA THR A 68 -30.77 18.11 -13.45
C THR A 68 -30.35 18.73 -14.77
N SER A 69 -30.67 20.00 -15.05
CA SER A 69 -30.43 20.67 -16.32
C SER A 69 -29.28 21.70 -16.35
N ASP A 70 -28.73 22.08 -15.18
CA ASP A 70 -27.72 23.14 -15.12
C ASP A 70 -26.33 22.64 -14.65
N ILE A 71 -26.11 21.33 -14.63
CA ILE A 71 -24.78 20.77 -14.51
C ILE A 71 -24.18 20.79 -15.91
N GLU A 72 -23.50 21.89 -16.29
CA GLU A 72 -22.53 21.82 -17.36
C GLU A 72 -21.59 20.63 -17.04
N GLU A 73 -21.50 19.68 -17.97
CA GLU A 73 -20.54 18.60 -17.93
C GLU A 73 -19.15 19.23 -17.71
N VAL A 74 -18.69 19.21 -16.46
CA VAL A 74 -17.26 19.35 -16.22
C VAL A 74 -16.67 18.07 -16.81
N GLU A 75 -16.13 18.18 -18.02
CA GLU A 75 -15.37 17.11 -18.66
C GLU A 75 -14.26 16.65 -17.71
N GLY A 76 -14.51 15.56 -17.02
CA GLY A 76 -13.54 14.89 -16.18
C GLY A 76 -14.23 14.18 -15.02
N ASN A 77 -14.37 12.87 -15.14
CA ASN A 77 -14.67 11.99 -14.00
C ASN A 77 -13.69 12.29 -12.87
N MET A 78 -14.07 13.09 -11.90
CA MET A 78 -13.26 13.32 -10.71
C MET A 78 -13.36 12.08 -9.80
N LEU A 79 -12.61 11.06 -10.15
CA LEU A 79 -12.38 9.91 -9.30
C LEU A 79 -11.33 10.31 -8.25
N GLY A 80 -11.65 10.14 -6.98
CA GLY A 80 -10.76 10.52 -5.89
C GLY A 80 -11.07 9.77 -4.60
N ILE A 81 -10.36 10.11 -3.55
CA ILE A 81 -10.59 9.55 -2.20
C ILE A 81 -10.70 10.70 -1.22
N VAL A 82 -11.77 10.69 -0.43
CA VAL A 82 -11.91 11.57 0.73
C VAL A 82 -11.34 10.85 1.94
N TRP A 83 -10.37 11.47 2.59
CA TRP A 83 -9.64 10.90 3.71
C TRP A 83 -10.07 11.49 5.04
N ASP A 84 -10.20 10.63 6.06
CA ASP A 84 -10.39 11.02 7.46
C ASP A 84 -9.05 11.50 8.09
N LYS A 85 -9.09 11.81 9.38
CA LYS A 85 -7.87 12.13 10.13
C LYS A 85 -7.07 10.86 10.43
N PRO A 86 -5.72 10.95 10.41
CA PRO A 86 -4.87 9.83 10.80
C PRO A 86 -5.08 9.38 12.24
N VAL A 87 -5.03 8.07 12.46
CA VAL A 87 -5.10 7.43 13.78
C VAL A 87 -3.76 6.75 14.06
N LEU A 88 -3.15 7.05 15.21
CA LEU A 88 -1.92 6.38 15.66
C LEU A 88 -2.23 4.96 16.11
N VAL A 89 -1.56 3.98 15.52
CA VAL A 89 -1.68 2.57 15.87
C VAL A 89 -0.56 2.13 16.81
N SER A 90 0.68 2.52 16.52
CA SER A 90 1.84 2.14 17.31
C SER A 90 2.87 3.25 17.33
N GLY A 91 3.54 3.40 18.48
CA GLY A 91 4.56 4.41 18.71
C GLY A 91 5.88 4.08 18.01
N TRP A 92 6.90 4.77 18.45
CA TRP A 92 8.27 4.70 17.95
C TRP A 92 8.80 3.29 17.65
N CYS A 93 9.61 3.17 16.63
CA CYS A 93 10.22 1.92 16.14
C CYS A 93 9.24 0.94 15.47
N SER A 94 8.07 1.36 15.05
CA SER A 94 7.11 0.51 14.33
C SER A 94 7.19 0.74 12.82
N ALA A 95 7.14 -0.35 12.05
CA ALA A 95 7.23 -0.30 10.60
C ALA A 95 6.47 -1.45 9.93
N TYR A 96 6.24 -1.31 8.62
CA TYR A 96 5.70 -2.34 7.76
C TYR A 96 4.31 -2.85 8.21
N GLY A 97 3.40 -1.91 8.49
CA GLY A 97 2.03 -2.25 8.88
C GLY A 97 1.25 -2.88 7.72
N ARG A 98 0.54 -4.00 8.02
CA ARG A 98 -0.36 -4.68 7.08
C ARG A 98 -1.68 -4.94 7.79
N VAL A 99 -2.79 -4.57 7.16
CA VAL A 99 -4.12 -4.71 7.75
C VAL A 99 -4.98 -5.60 6.86
N HIS A 100 -5.66 -6.55 7.49
CA HIS A 100 -6.70 -7.33 6.85
C HIS A 100 -7.92 -7.45 7.76
N ARG A 101 -9.10 -7.59 7.15
CA ARG A 101 -10.33 -7.91 7.87
C ARG A 101 -10.38 -9.41 8.14
N LEU A 102 -10.64 -9.78 9.38
CA LEU A 102 -10.85 -11.16 9.80
C LEU A 102 -12.29 -11.60 9.53
N ASN A 103 -12.51 -12.92 9.46
CA ASN A 103 -13.83 -13.52 9.26
C ASN A 103 -14.84 -13.19 10.36
N ASP A 104 -14.37 -12.78 11.56
CA ASP A 104 -15.20 -12.30 12.66
C ASP A 104 -15.52 -10.79 12.60
N GLY A 105 -15.13 -10.13 11.52
CA GLY A 105 -15.39 -8.71 11.25
C GLY A 105 -14.35 -7.75 11.84
N ARG A 106 -13.48 -8.18 12.76
CA ARG A 106 -12.40 -7.35 13.27
C ARG A 106 -11.36 -7.06 12.19
N LEU A 107 -10.68 -5.93 12.31
CA LEU A 107 -9.42 -5.72 11.62
C LEU A 107 -8.27 -6.26 12.49
N MET A 108 -7.29 -6.86 11.85
CA MET A 108 -6.00 -7.16 12.46
C MET A 108 -4.93 -6.40 11.69
N ILE A 109 -4.01 -5.76 12.40
CA ILE A 109 -2.79 -5.17 11.83
C ILE A 109 -1.59 -5.96 12.30
N SER A 110 -0.74 -6.38 11.36
CA SER A 110 0.59 -6.89 11.63
C SER A 110 1.62 -5.78 11.43
N TYR A 111 2.69 -5.78 12.21
CA TYR A 111 3.82 -4.86 12.04
C TYR A 111 5.07 -5.36 12.77
N SER A 112 6.23 -4.89 12.36
CA SER A 112 7.47 -5.10 13.11
C SER A 112 7.76 -3.91 14.03
N ASN A 113 8.32 -4.21 15.20
CA ASN A 113 8.82 -3.19 16.10
C ASN A 113 10.17 -3.69 16.66
N THR A 114 11.22 -2.96 16.34
CA THR A 114 12.60 -3.22 16.74
C THR A 114 13.09 -4.61 16.34
N TRP A 115 12.50 -5.69 16.87
CA TRP A 115 12.99 -7.07 16.70
C TRP A 115 11.89 -8.10 16.51
N HIS A 116 10.69 -7.84 17.04
CA HIS A 116 9.58 -8.78 17.06
C HIS A 116 8.54 -8.42 15.99
N ALA A 117 7.74 -9.40 15.60
CA ALA A 117 6.52 -9.18 14.83
C ALA A 117 5.31 -9.20 15.77
N TYR A 118 4.43 -8.21 15.59
CA TYR A 118 3.31 -7.91 16.46
C TYR A 118 1.98 -7.96 15.73
N ALA A 119 0.91 -8.02 16.49
CA ALA A 119 -0.44 -7.76 16.03
C ALA A 119 -1.21 -6.85 17.01
N ARG A 120 -2.16 -6.06 16.47
CA ARG A 120 -3.22 -5.38 17.19
C ARG A 120 -4.55 -5.63 16.48
N PHE A 121 -5.65 -5.43 17.18
CA PHE A 121 -7.00 -5.66 16.64
C PHE A 121 -7.86 -4.42 16.81
N SER A 122 -8.77 -4.19 15.85
CA SER A 122 -9.77 -3.14 15.89
C SER A 122 -11.16 -3.72 15.64
N LYS A 123 -12.16 -3.21 16.36
CA LYS A 123 -13.58 -3.57 16.19
C LYS A 123 -14.42 -2.45 15.56
N ASP A 124 -13.81 -1.32 15.28
CA ASP A 124 -14.42 -0.06 14.85
C ASP A 124 -13.79 0.50 13.58
N ASN A 125 -13.41 -0.41 12.65
CA ASN A 125 -12.81 -0.06 11.36
C ASN A 125 -11.56 0.83 11.48
N GLY A 126 -10.71 0.57 12.49
CA GLY A 126 -9.43 1.24 12.66
C GLY A 126 -9.47 2.53 13.47
N ALA A 127 -10.62 2.91 14.05
CA ALA A 127 -10.71 4.09 14.91
C ALA A 127 -9.97 3.89 16.25
N THR A 128 -10.00 2.66 16.79
CA THR A 128 -9.23 2.28 17.99
C THR A 128 -8.57 0.91 17.82
N TRP A 129 -7.49 0.69 18.57
CA TRP A 129 -6.69 -0.53 18.49
C TRP A 129 -6.38 -1.10 19.88
N THR A 130 -6.42 -2.42 20.01
CA THR A 130 -6.04 -3.10 21.26
C THR A 130 -4.56 -2.90 21.58
N GLU A 131 -4.16 -3.31 22.78
CA GLU A 131 -2.74 -3.46 23.12
C GLU A 131 -2.02 -4.41 22.17
N ALA A 132 -0.73 -4.16 21.97
CA ALA A 132 0.12 -4.96 21.09
C ALA A 132 0.34 -6.36 21.67
N LYS A 133 0.22 -7.37 20.81
CA LYS A 133 0.56 -8.75 21.11
C LYS A 133 1.74 -9.18 20.26
N VAL A 134 2.75 -9.79 20.87
CA VAL A 134 3.83 -10.43 20.11
C VAL A 134 3.27 -11.70 19.47
N VAL A 135 3.38 -11.76 18.13
CA VAL A 135 3.01 -12.95 17.35
C VAL A 135 4.23 -13.84 17.14
N VAL A 136 5.31 -13.25 16.65
CA VAL A 136 6.58 -13.97 16.47
C VAL A 136 7.67 -13.24 17.25
N PRO A 137 8.16 -13.80 18.34
CA PRO A 137 9.24 -13.20 19.09
C PRO A 137 10.58 -13.34 18.35
N ALA A 138 11.40 -12.30 18.40
CA ALA A 138 12.81 -12.43 18.09
C ALA A 138 13.49 -13.35 19.13
N TYR A 139 14.52 -14.04 18.70
CA TYR A 139 15.27 -14.93 19.58
C TYR A 139 16.77 -14.90 19.28
N LYS A 140 17.55 -15.45 20.20
CA LYS A 140 18.99 -15.67 20.01
C LYS A 140 19.27 -17.17 19.98
N LYS A 141 20.11 -17.58 19.05
CA LYS A 141 20.61 -18.95 18.95
C LYS A 141 22.06 -18.92 18.48
N ASP A 142 22.93 -19.61 19.17
CA ASP A 142 24.36 -19.76 18.82
C ASP A 142 25.07 -18.41 18.54
N SER A 143 24.86 -17.42 19.41
CA SER A 143 25.33 -16.02 19.27
C SER A 143 24.69 -15.21 18.17
N LEU A 144 23.78 -15.78 17.40
CA LEU A 144 23.04 -15.09 16.35
C LEU A 144 21.74 -14.53 16.88
N SER A 145 21.38 -13.33 16.44
CA SER A 145 20.06 -12.78 16.69
C SER A 145 19.18 -12.93 15.45
N HIS A 146 17.99 -13.46 15.69
CA HIS A 146 16.94 -13.65 14.71
C HIS A 146 15.87 -12.58 14.90
N ARG A 147 15.73 -11.67 13.91
CA ARG A 147 14.77 -10.57 13.91
C ARG A 147 13.64 -10.90 12.98
N MET A 148 12.44 -10.43 13.32
CA MET A 148 11.20 -10.66 12.57
C MET A 148 10.79 -9.37 11.86
N ASP A 149 11.16 -9.24 10.60
CA ASP A 149 10.86 -8.06 9.78
C ASP A 149 9.79 -8.38 8.74
N ASN A 150 9.25 -7.35 8.10
CA ASN A 150 8.28 -7.42 7.01
C ASN A 150 7.11 -8.40 7.25
N PRO A 151 6.38 -8.30 8.38
CA PRO A 151 5.27 -9.21 8.62
C PRO A 151 4.11 -8.94 7.65
N GLU A 152 3.51 -10.03 7.18
CA GLU A 152 2.29 -10.03 6.38
C GLU A 152 1.43 -11.21 6.81
N PHE A 153 0.11 -11.15 6.62
CA PHE A 153 -0.75 -12.27 6.95
C PHE A 153 -2.00 -12.32 6.05
N ALA A 154 -2.58 -13.49 5.96
CA ALA A 154 -3.93 -13.65 5.46
C ALA A 154 -4.71 -14.59 6.37
N GLN A 155 -6.00 -14.35 6.54
CA GLN A 155 -6.91 -15.34 7.10
C GLN A 155 -7.56 -16.09 5.96
N LEU A 156 -7.47 -17.41 5.98
CA LEU A 156 -8.12 -18.27 5.02
C LEU A 156 -9.63 -18.09 5.09
N SER A 157 -10.26 -18.16 3.95
CA SER A 157 -11.71 -17.99 3.83
C SER A 157 -12.47 -18.98 4.69
N ALA A 158 -13.70 -18.64 5.05
CA ALA A 158 -14.59 -19.56 5.76
C ALA A 158 -14.91 -20.84 4.95
N ASN A 159 -14.62 -20.82 3.66
CA ASN A 159 -14.84 -21.94 2.74
C ASN A 159 -13.54 -22.68 2.39
N ASN A 160 -12.41 -22.36 3.03
CA ASN A 160 -11.18 -23.11 2.78
C ASN A 160 -11.38 -24.59 3.07
N PRO A 161 -11.02 -25.50 2.14
CA PRO A 161 -11.36 -26.92 2.26
C PRO A 161 -10.60 -27.65 3.38
N HIS A 162 -9.53 -27.09 3.89
CA HIS A 162 -8.66 -27.72 4.90
C HIS A 162 -8.79 -27.07 6.27
N TYR A 163 -8.61 -25.73 6.33
CA TYR A 163 -8.58 -24.97 7.58
C TYR A 163 -9.37 -23.66 7.45
N PRO A 164 -10.71 -23.70 7.49
CA PRO A 164 -11.53 -22.50 7.46
C PRO A 164 -11.14 -21.54 8.57
N GLY A 165 -10.79 -20.31 8.22
CA GLY A 165 -10.46 -19.26 9.18
C GLY A 165 -9.06 -19.32 9.80
N ARG A 166 -8.18 -20.23 9.38
CA ARG A 166 -6.77 -20.23 9.80
C ARG A 166 -6.10 -18.93 9.36
N ILE A 167 -5.37 -18.30 10.27
CA ILE A 167 -4.51 -17.16 9.92
C ILE A 167 -3.10 -17.72 9.65
N ILE A 168 -2.54 -17.36 8.49
CA ILE A 168 -1.14 -17.61 8.15
C ILE A 168 -0.41 -16.28 8.26
N TYR A 169 0.52 -16.19 9.21
CA TYR A 169 1.31 -15.01 9.52
C TYR A 169 2.74 -15.24 9.05
N ALA A 170 3.15 -14.56 8.00
CA ALA A 170 4.47 -14.68 7.40
C ALA A 170 5.40 -13.57 7.87
N VAL A 171 6.67 -13.88 8.02
CA VAL A 171 7.73 -12.93 8.38
C VAL A 171 8.99 -13.18 7.57
N ASN A 172 9.76 -12.13 7.36
CA ASN A 172 11.15 -12.21 6.97
C ASN A 172 12.01 -12.36 8.25
N GLU A 173 12.50 -13.57 8.49
CA GLU A 173 13.41 -13.84 9.59
C GLU A 173 14.84 -13.49 9.18
N ARG A 174 15.35 -12.37 9.69
CA ARG A 174 16.70 -11.88 9.40
C ARG A 174 17.67 -12.29 10.48
N VAL A 175 18.74 -12.95 10.06
CA VAL A 175 19.79 -13.41 10.97
C VAL A 175 20.94 -12.42 10.98
N LYS A 176 21.38 -12.00 12.16
CA LYS A 176 22.52 -11.10 12.35
C LYS A 176 23.47 -11.65 13.42
N ASP A 177 24.76 -11.56 13.15
CA ASP A 177 25.79 -11.74 14.20
C ASP A 177 25.88 -10.45 15.03
N THR A 178 25.74 -10.58 16.33
CA THR A 178 25.86 -9.44 17.25
C THR A 178 27.31 -9.00 17.48
N LYS A 179 28.29 -9.83 17.05
CA LYS A 179 29.72 -9.58 17.23
C LYS A 179 30.41 -8.96 16.03
N VAL A 180 29.77 -9.00 14.87
CA VAL A 180 30.33 -8.44 13.63
C VAL A 180 29.72 -7.06 13.39
N ALA A 181 30.56 -6.03 13.43
CA ALA A 181 30.14 -4.68 13.09
C ALA A 181 29.73 -4.61 11.62
N ASN A 182 28.60 -4.15 11.39
CA ASN A 182 27.69 -3.89 10.28
C ASN A 182 28.25 -3.50 8.90
N LYS A 183 29.41 -3.93 8.46
CA LYS A 183 29.96 -3.43 7.19
C LYS A 183 29.94 -4.40 6.01
N ASP A 184 29.74 -5.68 6.23
CA ASP A 184 29.67 -6.64 5.13
C ASP A 184 28.35 -7.41 5.14
N LYS A 185 27.79 -7.54 3.92
CA LYS A 185 26.57 -8.24 3.58
C LYS A 185 26.46 -9.58 4.32
N THR A 186 25.24 -9.89 4.71
CA THR A 186 24.80 -11.08 5.41
C THR A 186 25.67 -12.32 5.20
N VAL A 187 26.43 -12.65 6.23
CA VAL A 187 27.13 -13.93 6.33
C VAL A 187 26.16 -15.07 6.67
N TYR A 188 24.90 -14.76 6.90
CA TYR A 188 23.89 -15.71 7.38
C TYR A 188 22.63 -15.64 6.51
N PRO A 189 21.97 -16.78 6.26
CA PRO A 189 20.78 -16.82 5.42
C PRO A 189 19.61 -16.09 6.08
N TYR A 190 18.83 -15.37 5.27
CA TYR A 190 17.52 -14.90 5.65
C TYR A 190 16.48 -15.98 5.35
N HIS A 191 15.35 -15.92 6.02
CA HIS A 191 14.32 -16.94 5.85
C HIS A 191 12.96 -16.28 5.64
N ILE A 192 12.12 -16.91 4.82
CA ILE A 192 10.68 -16.73 4.84
C ILE A 192 10.12 -17.77 5.79
N SER A 193 9.48 -17.30 6.85
CA SER A 193 8.99 -18.13 7.95
C SER A 193 7.54 -17.80 8.26
N ILE A 194 6.77 -18.76 8.76
CA ILE A 194 5.36 -18.58 9.13
C ILE A 194 5.08 -19.01 10.56
N SER A 195 4.06 -18.41 11.15
CA SER A 195 3.33 -18.88 12.31
C SER A 195 1.83 -18.90 11.99
N MET A 196 1.08 -19.84 12.53
CA MET A 196 -0.32 -20.03 12.19
C MET A 196 -1.20 -19.94 13.43
N SER A 197 -2.45 -19.50 13.24
CA SER A 197 -3.46 -19.45 14.29
C SER A 197 -4.79 -20.01 13.78
N ASP A 198 -5.36 -20.97 14.49
CA ASP A 198 -6.67 -21.56 14.20
C ASP A 198 -7.79 -20.99 15.09
N ASN A 199 -7.51 -19.91 15.84
CA ASN A 199 -8.42 -19.31 16.82
C ASN A 199 -8.41 -17.76 16.76
N ASN A 200 -8.46 -17.23 15.53
CA ASN A 200 -8.54 -15.79 15.26
C ASN A 200 -7.45 -14.94 15.96
N GLY A 201 -6.19 -15.43 15.97
CA GLY A 201 -5.05 -14.71 16.50
C GLY A 201 -4.94 -14.75 18.03
N THR A 202 -5.64 -15.66 18.71
CA THR A 202 -5.54 -15.82 20.17
C THR A 202 -4.26 -16.52 20.56
N THR A 203 -3.93 -17.62 19.89
CA THR A 203 -2.67 -18.37 20.05
C THR A 203 -2.02 -18.65 18.71
N TRP A 204 -0.72 -18.87 18.71
CA TRP A 204 0.10 -19.03 17.51
C TRP A 204 0.96 -20.29 17.57
N SER A 205 1.14 -20.93 16.44
CA SER A 205 2.04 -22.07 16.31
C SER A 205 3.50 -21.67 16.47
N LYS A 206 4.38 -22.65 16.67
CA LYS A 206 5.82 -22.43 16.57
C LYS A 206 6.18 -21.95 15.16
N LEU A 207 7.21 -21.11 15.08
CA LEU A 207 7.74 -20.62 13.80
C LEU A 207 8.21 -21.78 12.93
N LYS A 208 7.76 -21.79 11.66
CA LYS A 208 8.14 -22.77 10.63
C LYS A 208 8.82 -22.03 9.49
N ARG A 209 10.05 -22.42 9.17
CA ARG A 209 10.77 -21.90 8.02
C ARG A 209 10.31 -22.60 6.75
N LEU A 210 10.00 -21.81 5.73
CA LEU A 210 9.55 -22.30 4.42
C LEU A 210 10.64 -22.19 3.36
N TYR A 211 11.41 -21.11 3.41
CA TYR A 211 12.50 -20.87 2.47
C TYR A 211 13.68 -20.23 3.19
N SER A 212 14.89 -20.53 2.72
CA SER A 212 16.12 -19.93 3.21
C SER A 212 16.96 -19.46 2.03
N SER A 213 17.39 -18.19 2.07
CA SER A 213 18.39 -17.70 1.14
C SER A 213 19.74 -18.37 1.39
N ASN A 214 20.71 -18.12 0.52
CA ASN A 214 22.09 -18.49 0.80
C ASN A 214 22.78 -17.45 1.73
N ASN A 215 24.07 -17.68 2.05
CA ASN A 215 24.81 -16.85 2.99
C ASN A 215 25.29 -15.50 2.45
N VAL A 216 25.00 -15.17 1.19
CA VAL A 216 25.50 -13.94 0.53
C VAL A 216 24.40 -13.07 -0.06
N SER A 217 23.16 -13.54 -0.01
CA SER A 217 21.99 -12.86 -0.54
C SER A 217 20.79 -13.02 0.40
N GLY A 218 19.73 -12.25 0.18
CA GLY A 218 18.54 -12.25 1.01
C GLY A 218 17.29 -12.77 0.31
N CYS A 219 16.26 -12.98 1.11
CA CYS A 219 14.87 -13.10 0.67
C CYS A 219 14.02 -12.21 1.57
N TYR A 220 13.01 -11.52 1.01
CA TYR A 220 12.35 -10.40 1.68
C TYR A 220 10.85 -10.35 1.38
N GLU A 221 10.10 -9.66 2.24
CA GLU A 221 8.80 -9.08 1.92
C GLU A 221 7.77 -10.13 1.52
N PRO A 222 7.51 -11.13 2.39
CA PRO A 222 6.49 -12.13 2.09
C PRO A 222 5.11 -11.48 1.95
N PHE A 223 4.32 -11.99 1.00
CA PHE A 223 2.90 -11.67 0.81
C PHE A 223 2.08 -12.95 0.74
N VAL A 224 0.99 -13.03 1.49
CA VAL A 224 0.15 -14.25 1.59
C VAL A 224 -1.12 -14.06 0.77
N LEU A 225 -1.42 -15.00 -0.12
CA LEU A 225 -2.62 -15.02 -0.96
C LEU A 225 -3.31 -16.38 -0.89
N GLU A 226 -4.61 -16.41 -0.67
CA GLU A 226 -5.45 -17.60 -0.88
C GLU A 226 -6.04 -17.55 -2.29
N LEU A 227 -5.89 -18.64 -3.04
CA LEU A 227 -6.54 -18.81 -4.34
C LEU A 227 -7.99 -19.34 -4.18
N PRO A 228 -8.85 -19.22 -5.21
CA PRO A 228 -10.25 -19.64 -5.12
C PRO A 228 -10.48 -21.12 -4.80
N ASP A 229 -9.50 -21.98 -5.08
CA ASP A 229 -9.52 -23.41 -4.75
C ASP A 229 -9.04 -23.75 -3.33
N GLY A 230 -8.67 -22.73 -2.55
CA GLY A 230 -8.12 -22.85 -1.20
C GLY A 230 -6.60 -23.06 -1.14
N THR A 231 -5.92 -23.11 -2.28
CA THR A 231 -4.45 -23.11 -2.33
C THR A 231 -3.92 -21.81 -1.73
N VAL A 232 -2.93 -21.91 -0.86
CA VAL A 232 -2.26 -20.74 -0.25
C VAL A 232 -0.93 -20.53 -0.92
N GLN A 233 -0.67 -19.29 -1.34
CA GLN A 233 0.60 -18.87 -1.93
C GLN A 233 1.29 -17.83 -1.06
N ILE A 234 2.62 -17.95 -0.95
CA ILE A 234 3.48 -16.91 -0.36
C ILE A 234 4.44 -16.43 -1.45
N TYR A 235 4.25 -15.17 -1.84
CA TYR A 235 5.13 -14.44 -2.73
C TYR A 235 6.23 -13.78 -1.91
N PHE A 236 7.43 -13.67 -2.47
CA PHE A 236 8.54 -12.98 -1.82
C PHE A 236 9.60 -12.54 -2.84
N ALA A 237 10.36 -11.53 -2.49
CA ALA A 237 11.51 -11.08 -3.24
C ALA A 237 12.72 -11.96 -2.91
N ASP A 238 13.48 -12.39 -3.94
CA ASP A 238 14.54 -13.39 -3.80
C ASP A 238 15.80 -12.99 -4.58
N GLU A 239 16.90 -12.77 -3.86
CA GLU A 239 18.22 -12.48 -4.43
C GLU A 239 19.07 -13.74 -4.65
N THR A 240 18.64 -14.90 -4.15
CA THR A 240 19.42 -16.14 -4.16
C THR A 240 19.92 -16.57 -5.54
N PRO A 241 19.15 -16.42 -6.64
CA PRO A 241 19.62 -16.77 -7.98
C PRO A 241 20.84 -15.96 -8.46
N TYR A 242 21.11 -14.80 -7.84
CA TYR A 242 22.16 -13.84 -8.26
C TYR A 242 23.31 -13.72 -7.27
N ALA A 243 23.44 -14.66 -6.35
CA ALA A 243 24.37 -14.59 -5.23
C ALA A 243 25.85 -14.57 -5.61
N SER A 244 26.22 -15.09 -6.82
CA SER A 244 27.61 -15.12 -7.27
C SER A 244 28.16 -13.75 -7.65
N ASP A 245 27.30 -12.76 -7.90
CA ASP A 245 27.68 -11.58 -8.68
C ASP A 245 28.03 -10.37 -7.81
N LYS A 246 27.97 -10.49 -6.48
CA LYS A 246 28.08 -9.37 -5.52
C LYS A 246 27.09 -8.22 -5.80
N ILE A 247 26.09 -8.49 -6.61
CA ILE A 247 25.08 -7.56 -7.08
C ILE A 247 23.76 -7.99 -6.47
N THR A 248 22.97 -7.02 -6.06
CA THR A 248 21.67 -7.25 -5.42
C THR A 248 20.52 -7.34 -6.43
N TYR A 249 20.70 -8.11 -7.52
CA TYR A 249 19.59 -8.46 -8.41
C TYR A 249 18.56 -9.28 -7.65
N GLN A 250 17.30 -9.16 -8.06
CA GLN A 250 16.20 -9.74 -7.30
C GLN A 250 15.07 -10.11 -8.25
N ASN A 251 14.45 -11.26 -8.01
CA ASN A 251 13.22 -11.66 -8.68
C ASN A 251 12.08 -11.80 -7.67
N ILE A 252 10.86 -12.01 -8.17
CA ILE A 252 9.74 -12.45 -7.35
C ILE A 252 9.60 -13.97 -7.48
N SER A 253 9.54 -14.62 -6.35
CA SER A 253 9.33 -16.06 -6.21
C SER A 253 8.04 -16.34 -5.46
N VAL A 254 7.50 -17.57 -5.64
CA VAL A 254 6.33 -18.07 -4.94
C VAL A 254 6.56 -19.49 -4.44
N ILE A 255 6.06 -19.81 -3.27
CA ILE A 255 5.86 -21.14 -2.73
C ILE A 255 4.38 -21.33 -2.42
N GLU A 256 3.87 -22.55 -2.52
CA GLU A 256 2.46 -22.81 -2.28
C GLU A 256 2.18 -24.01 -1.39
N SER A 257 1.04 -23.97 -0.72
CA SER A 257 0.47 -25.04 0.07
C SER A 257 -0.91 -25.38 -0.46
N LYS A 258 -1.19 -26.67 -0.61
CA LYS A 258 -2.50 -27.19 -1.03
C LYS A 258 -3.31 -27.78 0.12
N ASP A 259 -2.80 -27.68 1.33
CA ASP A 259 -3.38 -28.27 2.55
C ASP A 259 -3.50 -27.24 3.69
N GLY A 260 -3.73 -25.95 3.31
CA GLY A 260 -3.95 -24.89 4.27
C GLY A 260 -2.73 -24.51 5.13
N GLY A 261 -1.50 -24.75 4.65
CA GLY A 261 -0.25 -24.34 5.26
C GLY A 261 0.50 -25.45 6.00
N ASP A 262 -0.03 -26.69 6.03
CA ASP A 262 0.63 -27.81 6.72
C ASP A 262 1.88 -28.26 5.95
N THR A 263 1.79 -28.40 4.62
CA THR A 263 2.95 -28.69 3.76
C THR A 263 3.12 -27.65 2.66
N TRP A 264 4.33 -27.48 2.17
CA TRP A 264 4.69 -26.47 1.19
C TRP A 264 5.52 -27.08 0.07
N GLY A 265 5.21 -26.68 -1.15
CA GLY A 265 5.90 -27.14 -2.35
C GLY A 265 7.21 -26.38 -2.60
N GLU A 266 7.85 -26.76 -3.72
CA GLU A 266 9.08 -26.12 -4.17
C GLU A 266 8.84 -24.69 -4.64
N LYS A 267 9.87 -23.85 -4.49
CA LYS A 267 9.88 -22.47 -4.97
C LYS A 267 9.79 -22.41 -6.49
N ARG A 268 8.98 -21.49 -7.01
CA ARG A 268 8.92 -21.13 -8.43
C ARG A 268 9.17 -19.64 -8.61
N VAL A 269 9.76 -19.26 -9.74
CA VAL A 269 9.94 -17.86 -10.12
C VAL A 269 8.65 -17.34 -10.76
N VAL A 270 8.15 -16.22 -10.27
CA VAL A 270 6.99 -15.51 -10.81
C VAL A 270 7.41 -14.55 -11.92
N CYS A 271 8.31 -13.64 -11.60
CA CYS A 271 8.81 -12.68 -12.58
C CYS A 271 10.24 -12.23 -12.26
N TYR A 272 10.89 -11.70 -13.29
CA TYR A 272 12.24 -11.15 -13.18
C TYR A 272 12.48 -10.07 -14.26
N THR A 273 13.38 -9.16 -13.95
CA THR A 273 14.00 -8.25 -14.92
C THR A 273 15.49 -8.57 -14.97
N PHE A 274 16.00 -8.94 -16.15
CA PHE A 274 17.40 -9.34 -16.30
C PHE A 274 18.35 -8.23 -15.81
N THR A 275 19.30 -8.57 -14.94
CA THR A 275 20.26 -7.66 -14.30
C THR A 275 19.65 -6.50 -13.50
N LYS A 276 18.43 -6.65 -13.00
CA LYS A 276 17.70 -5.62 -12.24
C LYS A 276 17.01 -6.23 -11.02
N ARG A 277 16.14 -5.45 -10.39
CA ARG A 277 15.41 -5.85 -9.20
C ARG A 277 13.90 -5.78 -9.46
N ASP A 278 13.20 -6.85 -9.15
CA ASP A 278 11.76 -6.89 -8.95
C ASP A 278 11.53 -7.21 -7.47
N GLY A 279 10.86 -6.33 -6.74
CA GLY A 279 10.71 -6.42 -5.28
C GLY A 279 9.29 -6.17 -4.81
N MET A 280 9.07 -6.32 -3.50
CA MET A 280 7.87 -5.94 -2.77
C MET A 280 6.56 -6.43 -3.40
N PRO A 281 6.39 -7.75 -3.59
CA PRO A 281 5.20 -8.30 -4.23
C PRO A 281 3.96 -8.13 -3.36
N THR A 282 2.84 -7.73 -3.97
CA THR A 282 1.51 -7.83 -3.39
C THR A 282 0.56 -8.38 -4.43
N ALA A 283 -0.36 -9.25 -4.07
CA ALA A 283 -1.13 -10.01 -5.03
C ALA A 283 -2.64 -10.00 -4.76
N THR A 284 -3.43 -10.10 -5.81
CA THR A 284 -4.88 -10.25 -5.74
C THR A 284 -5.40 -11.09 -6.90
N VAL A 285 -6.57 -11.70 -6.73
CA VAL A 285 -7.23 -12.51 -7.77
C VAL A 285 -8.47 -11.79 -8.29
N TYR A 286 -8.57 -11.66 -9.60
CA TYR A 286 -9.76 -11.11 -10.25
C TYR A 286 -10.00 -11.75 -11.62
N ASN A 287 -11.26 -12.12 -11.92
CA ASN A 287 -11.67 -12.73 -13.20
C ASN A 287 -10.74 -13.85 -13.65
N GLY A 288 -10.41 -14.79 -12.76
CA GLY A 288 -9.60 -15.98 -13.07
C GLY A 288 -8.11 -15.67 -13.30
N ASN A 289 -7.65 -14.45 -13.01
CA ASN A 289 -6.23 -14.08 -13.07
C ASN A 289 -5.70 -13.68 -11.70
N ILE A 290 -4.43 -13.97 -11.48
CA ILE A 290 -3.64 -13.47 -10.36
C ILE A 290 -2.90 -12.23 -10.85
N TYR A 291 -3.07 -11.11 -10.20
CA TYR A 291 -2.34 -9.87 -10.44
C TYR A 291 -1.35 -9.64 -9.29
N VAL A 292 -0.09 -9.47 -9.63
CA VAL A 292 0.98 -9.19 -8.67
C VAL A 292 1.54 -7.80 -8.97
N ALA A 293 1.35 -6.87 -8.05
CA ALA A 293 2.03 -5.58 -8.09
C ALA A 293 3.46 -5.77 -7.56
N ILE A 294 4.41 -5.15 -8.22
CA ILE A 294 5.83 -5.21 -7.89
C ILE A 294 6.46 -3.83 -7.97
N GLU A 295 7.50 -3.62 -7.18
CA GLU A 295 8.43 -2.52 -7.41
C GLU A 295 9.46 -2.97 -8.43
N ALA A 296 9.40 -2.39 -9.63
CA ALA A 296 10.22 -2.77 -10.78
C ALA A 296 11.35 -1.77 -10.98
N ASN A 297 12.44 -2.25 -11.57
CA ASN A 297 13.56 -1.43 -11.96
C ASN A 297 13.98 -1.82 -13.38
N GLU A 298 13.90 -0.89 -14.32
CA GLU A 298 14.25 -1.09 -15.73
C GLU A 298 15.17 0.03 -16.23
N GLY A 299 16.09 -0.29 -17.13
CA GLY A 299 16.99 0.70 -17.75
C GLY A 299 17.70 1.58 -16.71
N ASP A 300 17.66 2.88 -16.92
CA ASP A 300 18.24 3.90 -16.03
C ASP A 300 17.18 4.57 -15.14
N TYR A 301 15.96 4.01 -15.11
CA TYR A 301 14.87 4.52 -14.26
C TYR A 301 15.10 4.12 -12.81
N GLN A 302 14.59 4.95 -11.89
CA GLN A 302 14.39 4.57 -10.49
C GLN A 302 13.32 3.47 -10.41
N PHE A 303 13.10 2.91 -9.22
CA PHE A 303 11.98 1.98 -9.03
C PHE A 303 10.65 2.64 -9.36
N PHE A 304 9.75 1.88 -9.94
CA PHE A 304 8.37 2.25 -10.22
C PHE A 304 7.45 1.02 -10.14
N PRO A 305 6.19 1.18 -9.74
CA PRO A 305 5.28 0.05 -9.66
C PRO A 305 4.90 -0.47 -11.05
N GLN A 306 4.85 -1.79 -11.17
CA GLN A 306 4.30 -2.50 -12.32
C GLN A 306 3.37 -3.61 -11.85
N ILE A 307 2.56 -4.13 -12.77
CA ILE A 307 1.74 -5.32 -12.58
C ILE A 307 2.28 -6.44 -13.48
N VAL A 308 2.46 -7.61 -12.89
CA VAL A 308 2.56 -8.87 -13.64
C VAL A 308 1.31 -9.71 -13.39
N TYR A 309 0.83 -10.45 -14.39
CA TYR A 309 -0.33 -11.30 -14.22
C TYR A 309 -0.21 -12.63 -14.92
N ASN A 310 -0.95 -13.61 -14.40
CA ASN A 310 -1.08 -14.93 -14.99
C ASN A 310 -2.48 -15.47 -14.64
N SER A 311 -2.99 -16.42 -15.40
CA SER A 311 -4.24 -17.08 -15.02
C SER A 311 -4.04 -17.94 -13.76
N VAL A 312 -5.11 -18.08 -12.97
CA VAL A 312 -5.12 -19.01 -11.82
C VAL A 312 -4.83 -20.44 -12.29
N THR A 313 -5.31 -20.82 -13.48
CA THR A 313 -5.11 -22.16 -14.04
C THR A 313 -3.65 -22.42 -14.46
N ASP A 314 -2.98 -21.43 -15.08
CA ASP A 314 -1.56 -21.54 -15.46
C ASP A 314 -0.64 -21.42 -14.22
N ASN A 315 -1.05 -20.67 -13.23
CA ASN A 315 -0.44 -20.61 -11.90
C ASN A 315 1.10 -20.54 -11.94
N TRP A 316 1.63 -19.61 -12.73
CA TRP A 316 3.07 -19.38 -12.86
C TRP A 316 3.86 -20.59 -13.39
N SER A 317 3.23 -21.44 -14.24
CA SER A 317 3.95 -22.52 -14.93
C SER A 317 5.08 -21.97 -15.81
N ARG A 318 4.93 -20.69 -16.23
CA ARG A 318 5.96 -19.92 -16.93
C ARG A 318 6.22 -18.62 -16.18
N GLN A 319 7.49 -18.34 -15.94
CA GLN A 319 7.93 -17.08 -15.36
C GLN A 319 7.74 -15.92 -16.34
N VAL A 320 7.44 -14.74 -15.81
CA VAL A 320 7.24 -13.50 -16.58
C VAL A 320 8.50 -12.67 -16.58
N GLY A 321 9.24 -12.68 -17.69
CA GLY A 321 10.41 -11.80 -17.89
C GLY A 321 9.99 -10.35 -18.20
N ALA A 322 10.94 -9.44 -18.24
CA ALA A 322 10.78 -8.10 -18.78
C ALA A 322 11.63 -7.95 -20.06
N PRO A 323 11.07 -7.50 -21.22
CA PRO A 323 9.64 -7.18 -21.43
C PRO A 323 8.77 -8.42 -21.62
N SER A 324 7.45 -8.30 -21.29
CA SER A 324 6.47 -9.36 -21.48
C SER A 324 5.07 -8.79 -21.73
N PRO A 325 4.21 -9.45 -22.54
CA PRO A 325 2.81 -9.06 -22.66
C PRO A 325 2.00 -9.27 -21.37
N TYR A 326 2.51 -10.06 -20.42
CA TYR A 326 1.93 -10.32 -19.11
C TYR A 326 2.48 -9.39 -18.00
N ARG A 327 3.16 -8.32 -18.42
CA ARG A 327 3.70 -7.29 -17.54
C ARG A 327 3.38 -5.92 -18.11
N PHE A 328 2.90 -4.99 -17.29
CA PHE A 328 2.47 -3.68 -17.76
C PHE A 328 2.55 -2.60 -16.67
N ASP A 329 2.62 -1.35 -17.12
CA ASP A 329 2.50 -0.15 -16.31
C ASP A 329 0.99 0.15 -16.13
N PRO A 330 0.46 0.16 -14.89
CA PRO A 330 -0.97 0.30 -14.67
C PRO A 330 -1.48 1.74 -14.63
N PHE A 331 -0.62 2.73 -14.81
CA PHE A 331 -0.95 4.14 -14.60
C PHE A 331 -1.30 4.85 -15.91
N GLN A 332 -2.28 5.76 -15.84
CA GLN A 332 -2.62 6.65 -16.95
C GLN A 332 -1.42 7.54 -17.32
N LYS A 333 -0.73 8.09 -16.31
CA LYS A 333 0.56 8.76 -16.46
C LYS A 333 1.66 7.86 -15.91
N SER A 334 2.59 7.43 -16.74
CA SER A 334 3.69 6.56 -16.33
C SER A 334 4.50 7.17 -15.18
N LEU A 335 4.85 6.33 -14.21
CA LEU A 335 5.72 6.68 -13.08
C LEU A 335 7.22 6.41 -13.38
N LYS A 336 7.57 6.00 -14.60
CA LYS A 336 8.96 5.80 -15.00
C LYS A 336 9.72 7.12 -15.00
N SER A 337 10.74 7.23 -14.15
CA SER A 337 11.55 8.43 -14.01
C SER A 337 12.98 8.08 -13.61
N ALA A 338 13.96 8.80 -14.16
CA ALA A 338 15.37 8.69 -13.71
C ALA A 338 15.60 9.43 -12.38
N ALA A 339 14.77 10.42 -12.06
CA ALA A 339 14.93 11.28 -10.88
C ALA A 339 13.99 10.92 -9.73
N ILE A 340 12.77 10.45 -10.03
CA ILE A 340 11.74 10.18 -9.04
C ILE A 340 11.69 8.67 -8.77
N TYR A 341 11.86 8.31 -7.51
CA TYR A 341 11.60 6.97 -7.01
C TYR A 341 10.12 6.80 -6.70
N SER A 342 9.52 5.70 -7.14
CA SER A 342 8.18 5.28 -6.74
C SER A 342 8.20 3.77 -6.52
N GLY A 343 8.00 3.31 -5.28
CA GLY A 343 8.15 1.89 -4.93
C GLY A 343 7.17 1.43 -3.87
N ALA A 344 7.42 0.24 -3.34
CA ALA A 344 6.58 -0.40 -2.33
C ALA A 344 5.08 -0.40 -2.70
N PRO A 345 4.68 -0.90 -3.89
CA PRO A 345 3.28 -0.92 -4.27
C PRO A 345 2.48 -1.86 -3.39
N TYR A 346 1.21 -1.49 -3.13
CA TYR A 346 0.25 -2.35 -2.46
C TYR A 346 -1.08 -2.30 -3.19
N LEU A 347 -1.46 -3.42 -3.80
CA LEU A 347 -2.66 -3.55 -4.64
C LEU A 347 -3.78 -4.24 -3.87
N ILE A 348 -4.94 -3.60 -3.83
CA ILE A 348 -6.18 -4.18 -3.31
C ILE A 348 -7.33 -4.04 -4.30
N GLN A 349 -8.43 -4.67 -3.97
CA GLN A 349 -9.72 -4.48 -4.60
C GLN A 349 -10.74 -4.01 -3.60
N THR A 350 -11.59 -3.06 -4.01
CA THR A 350 -12.87 -2.76 -3.40
C THR A 350 -13.99 -3.42 -4.21
N GLU A 351 -15.24 -3.11 -3.93
CA GLU A 351 -16.37 -3.61 -4.71
C GLU A 351 -16.23 -3.23 -6.20
N ASN A 352 -15.93 -1.96 -6.49
CA ASN A 352 -15.96 -1.41 -7.84
C ASN A 352 -14.58 -1.04 -8.41
N TYR A 353 -13.51 -1.05 -7.59
CA TYR A 353 -12.21 -0.51 -7.98
C TYR A 353 -11.05 -1.46 -7.69
N PHE A 354 -9.99 -1.32 -8.50
CA PHE A 354 -8.63 -1.60 -8.10
C PHE A 354 -8.05 -0.35 -7.46
N VAL A 355 -7.36 -0.51 -6.36
CA VAL A 355 -6.70 0.58 -5.63
C VAL A 355 -5.26 0.20 -5.37
N MET A 356 -4.33 1.06 -5.74
CA MET A 356 -2.90 0.85 -5.50
C MET A 356 -2.33 2.02 -4.73
N SER A 357 -1.64 1.72 -3.63
CA SER A 357 -0.77 2.67 -2.97
C SER A 357 0.69 2.41 -3.33
N TYR A 358 1.50 3.44 -3.24
CA TYR A 358 2.95 3.37 -3.36
C TYR A 358 3.59 4.53 -2.61
N GLN A 359 4.88 4.41 -2.33
CA GLN A 359 5.67 5.49 -1.76
C GLN A 359 6.47 6.18 -2.87
N THR A 360 6.55 7.51 -2.85
CA THR A 360 7.21 8.27 -3.92
C THR A 360 7.97 9.47 -3.40
N THR A 361 9.06 9.82 -4.09
CA THR A 361 9.80 11.07 -3.86
C THR A 361 9.28 12.22 -4.71
N ASP A 362 8.16 12.04 -5.44
CA ASP A 362 7.52 13.14 -6.17
C ASP A 362 7.13 14.27 -5.21
N GLY A 363 7.48 15.50 -5.58
CA GLY A 363 7.30 16.68 -4.73
C GLY A 363 8.34 16.84 -3.61
N ALA A 364 9.29 15.91 -3.45
CA ALA A 364 10.40 16.07 -2.54
C ALA A 364 11.47 17.03 -3.13
N PRO A 365 12.26 17.71 -2.28
CA PRO A 365 13.46 18.39 -2.74
C PRO A 365 14.35 17.37 -3.49
N GLN A 366 15.01 17.81 -4.57
CA GLN A 366 15.97 16.93 -5.27
C GLN A 366 17.06 16.51 -4.27
N SER A 367 16.98 15.27 -3.82
CA SER A 367 17.97 14.67 -2.94
C SER A 367 18.94 13.82 -3.75
N THR A 368 20.14 13.69 -3.24
CA THR A 368 21.12 12.75 -3.78
C THR A 368 20.58 11.32 -3.70
N HIS A 369 21.05 10.45 -4.58
CA HIS A 369 20.61 9.04 -4.68
C HIS A 369 20.57 8.28 -3.36
N ASP A 370 21.44 8.61 -2.41
CA ASP A 370 21.57 7.90 -1.14
C ASP A 370 20.50 8.24 -0.10
N GLU A 371 19.71 9.29 -0.33
CA GLU A 371 18.69 9.78 0.62
C GLU A 371 17.24 9.60 0.16
N ARG A 372 17.00 8.99 -0.99
CA ARG A 372 15.66 8.88 -1.61
C ARG A 372 14.58 8.32 -0.68
N TYR A 373 14.89 7.33 0.15
CA TYR A 373 13.94 6.75 1.09
C TYR A 373 13.57 7.64 2.27
N LYS A 374 14.32 8.72 2.49
CA LYS A 374 14.08 9.68 3.57
C LYS A 374 13.06 10.75 3.23
N HIS A 375 12.61 10.81 1.97
CA HIS A 375 11.78 11.89 1.44
C HIS A 375 10.52 11.41 0.72
N THR A 376 10.05 10.20 1.03
CA THR A 376 8.87 9.64 0.38
C THR A 376 7.58 10.11 0.99
N ALA A 377 6.58 10.35 0.15
CA ALA A 377 5.17 10.46 0.52
C ALA A 377 4.43 9.19 0.09
N MET A 378 3.30 8.89 0.71
CA MET A 378 2.39 7.85 0.23
C MET A 378 1.40 8.46 -0.75
N GLU A 379 1.26 7.83 -1.92
CA GLU A 379 0.24 8.13 -2.90
C GLU A 379 -0.66 6.93 -3.14
N VAL A 380 -1.92 7.21 -3.50
CA VAL A 380 -2.94 6.22 -3.84
C VAL A 380 -3.56 6.58 -5.17
N GLN A 381 -3.69 5.61 -6.06
CA GLN A 381 -4.38 5.73 -7.33
C GLN A 381 -5.44 4.64 -7.48
N ILE A 382 -6.41 4.89 -8.34
CA ILE A 382 -7.64 4.11 -8.48
C ILE A 382 -7.88 3.77 -9.95
N CYS A 383 -8.40 2.57 -10.21
CA CYS A 383 -8.91 2.17 -11.52
C CYS A 383 -10.27 1.48 -11.36
N PRO A 384 -11.34 1.93 -12.01
CA PRO A 384 -12.61 1.19 -12.05
C PRO A 384 -12.43 -0.21 -12.64
N LYS A 385 -13.00 -1.22 -12.02
CA LYS A 385 -12.95 -2.59 -12.53
C LYS A 385 -13.60 -2.75 -13.90
N SER A 386 -14.58 -1.89 -14.21
CA SER A 386 -15.23 -1.82 -15.52
C SER A 386 -14.30 -1.39 -16.67
N GLU A 387 -13.17 -0.77 -16.34
CA GLU A 387 -12.18 -0.30 -17.32
C GLU A 387 -11.05 -1.31 -17.59
N LEU A 388 -11.16 -2.54 -17.06
CA LEU A 388 -10.20 -3.59 -17.36
C LEU A 388 -10.33 -4.04 -18.82
N VAL A 389 -9.29 -3.86 -19.62
CA VAL A 389 -9.24 -4.23 -21.03
C VAL A 389 -8.22 -5.34 -21.24
N LYS A 390 -8.66 -6.50 -21.77
CA LYS A 390 -7.79 -7.67 -22.06
C LYS A 390 -6.89 -8.06 -20.87
N ASN A 391 -7.47 -8.08 -19.66
CA ASN A 391 -6.77 -8.37 -18.41
C ASN A 391 -5.69 -7.33 -18.00
N LYS A 392 -5.69 -6.17 -18.62
CA LYS A 392 -4.79 -5.07 -18.28
C LYS A 392 -5.58 -3.83 -17.93
N PHE A 393 -5.09 -3.09 -16.95
CA PHE A 393 -5.58 -1.77 -16.62
C PHE A 393 -4.40 -0.78 -16.68
N SER A 394 -4.52 0.23 -17.52
CA SER A 394 -3.54 1.31 -17.66
C SER A 394 -4.21 2.67 -17.45
N THR A 395 -5.15 2.69 -16.53
CA THR A 395 -6.05 3.82 -16.28
C THR A 395 -6.08 4.22 -14.81
N MET A 396 -5.15 3.71 -13.99
CA MET A 396 -5.00 4.19 -12.61
C MET A 396 -4.74 5.69 -12.61
N ARG A 397 -5.59 6.42 -11.93
CA ARG A 397 -5.65 7.87 -11.87
C ARG A 397 -6.20 8.35 -10.54
N GLY A 398 -6.52 9.63 -10.43
CA GLY A 398 -7.08 10.19 -9.21
C GLY A 398 -6.09 10.16 -8.06
N VAL A 399 -4.84 10.58 -8.33
CA VAL A 399 -3.76 10.60 -7.33
C VAL A 399 -4.20 11.36 -6.10
N THR A 400 -4.19 10.68 -4.96
CA THR A 400 -4.46 11.29 -3.66
C THR A 400 -3.41 10.90 -2.64
N ARG A 401 -3.20 11.76 -1.64
CA ARG A 401 -2.31 11.50 -0.50
C ARG A 401 -3.17 11.36 0.75
N PRO A 402 -3.14 10.21 1.45
CA PRO A 402 -3.92 9.99 2.67
C PRO A 402 -3.61 11.02 3.76
N PHE A 403 -2.43 11.63 3.69
CA PHE A 403 -1.95 12.64 4.62
C PHE A 403 -0.87 13.48 3.97
N VAL A 404 -0.78 14.71 4.39
CA VAL A 404 0.25 15.63 3.95
C VAL A 404 1.42 15.56 4.93
N ILE A 405 2.60 15.26 4.40
CA ILE A 405 3.86 15.30 5.16
C ILE A 405 4.81 16.31 4.54
N ASP A 406 5.60 16.96 5.37
CA ASP A 406 6.74 17.76 4.91
C ASP A 406 7.88 16.79 4.54
N GLN A 407 8.00 16.46 3.25
CA GLN A 407 9.01 15.55 2.73
C GLN A 407 10.46 16.04 2.97
N THR A 408 10.66 17.28 3.41
CA THR A 408 11.97 17.78 3.84
C THR A 408 12.36 17.31 5.24
N LYS A 409 11.39 16.92 6.07
CA LYS A 409 11.56 16.55 7.48
C LYS A 409 11.11 15.16 7.84
N ALA A 410 10.22 14.59 7.06
CA ALA A 410 9.61 13.29 7.33
C ALA A 410 9.46 12.45 6.06
N CYS A 411 9.22 11.17 6.23
CA CYS A 411 8.87 10.26 5.15
C CYS A 411 7.69 9.37 5.55
N ALA A 412 6.94 8.92 4.55
CA ALA A 412 5.97 7.85 4.67
C ALA A 412 6.51 6.62 3.93
N LYS A 413 6.63 5.49 4.64
CA LYS A 413 7.26 4.28 4.10
C LYS A 413 6.42 3.05 4.38
N TRP A 414 6.66 2.02 3.57
CA TRP A 414 6.15 0.67 3.76
C TRP A 414 4.64 0.64 3.92
N ASN A 415 3.98 1.37 3.02
CA ASN A 415 2.55 1.55 2.99
C ASN A 415 1.78 0.26 2.68
N SER A 416 0.51 0.23 3.05
CA SER A 416 -0.45 -0.80 2.64
C SER A 416 -1.88 -0.25 2.62
N LEU A 417 -2.80 -1.05 2.08
CA LEU A 417 -4.22 -0.76 1.99
C LEU A 417 -5.03 -1.95 2.50
N CYS A 418 -6.22 -1.69 3.04
CA CYS A 418 -7.19 -2.70 3.41
C CYS A 418 -8.59 -2.27 2.96
N PRO A 419 -9.34 -3.11 2.23
CA PRO A 419 -10.74 -2.83 1.94
C PRO A 419 -11.58 -2.95 3.23
N LEU A 420 -12.47 -1.98 3.47
CA LEU A 420 -13.35 -1.94 4.63
C LEU A 420 -14.79 -2.41 4.32
N GLY A 421 -15.11 -2.61 3.06
CA GLY A 421 -16.43 -2.93 2.53
C GLY A 421 -16.96 -1.82 1.63
N GLY A 422 -17.77 -2.17 0.60
CA GLY A 422 -18.14 -1.24 -0.45
C GLY A 422 -16.87 -0.64 -1.09
N ASP A 423 -16.82 0.67 -1.19
CA ASP A 423 -15.67 1.42 -1.70
C ASP A 423 -14.93 2.22 -0.59
N GLU A 424 -15.05 1.76 0.66
CA GLU A 424 -14.24 2.26 1.78
C GLU A 424 -12.94 1.48 1.92
N ILE A 425 -11.88 2.19 2.28
CA ILE A 425 -10.53 1.64 2.46
C ILE A 425 -9.86 2.18 3.72
N LEU A 426 -8.85 1.46 4.19
CA LEU A 426 -7.93 1.92 5.22
C LEU A 426 -6.53 1.97 4.63
N ALA A 427 -5.91 3.13 4.64
CA ALA A 427 -4.51 3.32 4.28
C ALA A 427 -3.63 3.19 5.52
N VAL A 428 -2.47 2.56 5.38
CA VAL A 428 -1.49 2.32 6.44
C VAL A 428 -0.14 2.87 6.03
N TYR A 429 0.55 3.56 6.90
CA TYR A 429 1.92 3.98 6.66
C TYR A 429 2.77 4.02 7.92
N GLY A 430 4.08 3.77 7.74
CA GLY A 430 5.10 4.05 8.73
C GLY A 430 5.66 5.46 8.50
N SER A 431 5.62 6.31 9.53
CA SER A 431 6.21 7.64 9.49
C SER A 431 7.59 7.60 10.12
N GLY A 432 8.62 8.06 9.37
CA GLY A 432 9.97 8.31 9.88
C GLY A 432 10.32 9.79 9.76
N GLY A 433 11.21 10.28 10.62
CA GLY A 433 11.77 11.64 10.52
C GLY A 433 13.17 11.62 9.91
N LYS A 434 13.63 12.78 9.42
CA LYS A 434 14.97 12.95 8.84
C LYS A 434 16.10 12.57 9.80
N ASP A 435 15.88 12.78 11.11
CA ASP A 435 16.86 12.48 12.16
C ASP A 435 16.82 11.03 12.62
N HIS A 436 16.02 10.18 11.97
CA HIS A 436 15.85 8.80 12.33
C HIS A 436 16.51 7.92 11.29
N GLU A 437 17.73 7.55 11.56
CA GLU A 437 18.44 6.53 10.80
C GLU A 437 17.70 5.19 10.92
N GLY A 438 17.14 4.73 9.81
CA GLY A 438 16.46 3.45 9.73
C GLY A 438 15.00 3.52 9.26
N ASP A 439 14.40 2.35 9.06
CA ASP A 439 13.06 2.16 8.51
C ASP A 439 11.96 2.23 9.58
N THR A 440 12.28 2.74 10.75
CA THR A 440 11.42 2.69 11.93
C THR A 440 10.88 4.06 12.30
N GLY A 441 9.59 4.14 12.58
CA GLY A 441 8.90 5.35 12.95
C GLY A 441 7.60 5.05 13.70
N TYR A 442 6.64 5.93 13.54
CA TYR A 442 5.28 5.76 14.06
C TYR A 442 4.40 5.11 13.01
N LEU A 443 3.49 4.23 13.43
CA LEU A 443 2.56 3.55 12.55
C LEU A 443 1.18 4.21 12.65
N TYR A 444 0.66 4.68 11.52
CA TYR A 444 -0.64 5.32 11.42
C TYR A 444 -1.54 4.60 10.42
N VAL A 445 -2.85 4.78 10.61
CA VAL A 445 -3.89 4.42 9.65
C VAL A 445 -4.78 5.61 9.35
N VAL A 446 -5.34 5.64 8.13
CA VAL A 446 -6.28 6.68 7.68
C VAL A 446 -7.41 5.99 6.93
N ARG A 447 -8.67 6.24 7.32
CA ARG A 447 -9.82 5.78 6.54
C ARG A 447 -10.04 6.68 5.35
N GLY A 448 -10.43 6.08 4.23
CA GLY A 448 -10.78 6.79 3.01
C GLY A 448 -12.03 6.22 2.38
N ARG A 449 -12.81 7.07 1.72
CA ARG A 449 -13.94 6.69 0.90
C ARG A 449 -13.67 7.11 -0.54
N ILE A 450 -13.74 6.15 -1.46
CA ILE A 450 -13.64 6.43 -2.89
C ILE A 450 -14.90 7.18 -3.31
N VAL A 451 -14.73 8.28 -4.03
CA VAL A 451 -15.80 9.10 -4.57
C VAL A 451 -15.63 9.22 -6.07
N ASN A 452 -16.73 9.06 -6.77
CA ASN A 452 -16.81 9.31 -8.20
C ASN A 452 -17.97 10.28 -8.41
N THR A 453 -17.64 11.51 -8.75
CA THR A 453 -18.63 12.59 -8.85
C THR A 453 -19.75 12.32 -9.85
N LEU A 454 -19.55 11.46 -10.85
CA LEU A 454 -20.63 11.08 -11.76
C LEU A 454 -21.63 10.08 -11.18
N PHE A 455 -21.26 9.30 -10.18
CA PHE A 455 -22.15 8.31 -9.54
C PHE A 455 -22.80 8.82 -8.26
N ASP A 456 -22.17 9.78 -7.59
CA ASP A 456 -22.72 10.37 -6.35
C ASP A 456 -23.86 11.36 -6.62
N PHE A 457 -24.18 11.65 -7.88
CA PHE A 457 -25.26 12.54 -8.32
C PHE A 457 -26.53 11.83 -8.81
N LYS A 458 -26.65 10.52 -8.60
CA LYS A 458 -27.87 9.78 -8.97
C LYS A 458 -28.75 9.42 -7.78
#